data_f2aa226bc339ed498833a153fd10fd0e
#
_entry.id   f2aa226bc339ed498833a153fd10fd0e
#
_cell.length_a   1.000
_cell.length_b   1.000
_cell.length_c   1.000
_cell.angle_alpha   90.00
_cell.angle_beta   90.00
_cell.angle_gamma   90.00
#
_symmetry.space_group_name_H-M   'P 1'
#
loop_
_entity.id
_entity.type
_entity.pdbx_description
1 polymer ?
#
loop_
_entity_poly.entity_id
_entity_poly.type
_entity_poly.pdbx_seq_one_letter_code
_entity_poly.pdbx_strand_id
1 'polypeptide(L)'
;MNCSISGEVPEEPVVSTKSGLLYEKRLIERHISDYGKCPVTGEPLTMDDIVPIKTGKIVKPRPLQAASIPGMLGMFQNEWDSLMLANFALEQQLHTARQELSHALYQHDAACRVIARLKKERDEARSLLAQADRQIPMSASMAANVPALSNGKRAAEDEEFGPGGKRIRPGISASIIGELTDCNAALSQQRKKRQIPPTVATVDALERYTQISSHPLHKTSKPGVVSLDIHYDKDIIATGGLDTNAVLFDRPSGQILSTLSGHSKKVTSLKFVARGDLFLTGSADKTVRVWQESDNGNYNCRQILKDHTAEVQAITVHATNNYFVTASLDSTWCFYELSSGLCLTQVVDSTDSSGYTSAAFHPDGLILGTGTSEAIVKIWDVKSQANVARFDGHVGAVTSISFSENGYFLATAAHDGVKLWDLRKLRNFRTFSPYDSETPTNSVEFDNSGCYLALSGSDIRVYQVANVKSEWNCIKTFPDLSGTGKASCVKFGPDAKYLAVGSMDRNLRIFGLPSEDDRRISYEHIASMSRGALPTELETVTSLSNS
;
A
#
# COMPACT_ATOMS: atom_id res chain seq x y z
N MET A 1 -10.29 -44.06 -29.99
CA MET A 1 -11.00 -42.83 -30.30
C MET A 1 -11.43 -42.23 -28.97
N ASN A 2 -10.95 -41.04 -28.65
CA ASN A 2 -11.20 -40.41 -27.36
C ASN A 2 -12.16 -39.23 -27.52
N CYS A 3 -12.95 -38.94 -26.50
CA CYS A 3 -13.80 -37.75 -26.43
C CYS A 3 -12.98 -36.48 -26.46
N SER A 4 -13.35 -35.51 -27.29
CA SER A 4 -12.59 -34.23 -27.44
C SER A 4 -12.70 -33.28 -26.24
N ILE A 5 -13.61 -33.56 -25.29
CA ILE A 5 -13.78 -32.81 -24.05
C ILE A 5 -13.02 -33.49 -22.89
N SER A 6 -13.29 -34.78 -22.63
CA SER A 6 -12.70 -35.50 -21.49
C SER A 6 -11.33 -36.12 -21.75
N GLY A 7 -10.94 -36.33 -23.04
CA GLY A 7 -9.74 -37.06 -23.39
C GLY A 7 -9.82 -38.57 -23.21
N GLU A 8 -10.94 -39.10 -22.67
CA GLU A 8 -11.16 -40.52 -22.38
C GLU A 8 -11.99 -41.21 -23.46
N VAL A 9 -12.09 -42.55 -23.41
CA VAL A 9 -12.92 -43.31 -24.32
C VAL A 9 -14.39 -43.12 -23.91
N PRO A 10 -15.25 -42.59 -24.79
CA PRO A 10 -16.63 -42.31 -24.45
C PRO A 10 -17.45 -43.57 -24.26
N GLU A 11 -18.34 -43.58 -23.25
CA GLU A 11 -19.27 -44.67 -23.00
C GLU A 11 -20.46 -44.62 -23.99
N GLU A 12 -20.99 -43.40 -24.23
CA GLU A 12 -22.00 -43.13 -25.26
C GLU A 12 -21.42 -42.18 -26.32
N PRO A 13 -20.71 -42.70 -27.32
CA PRO A 13 -20.04 -41.87 -28.30
C PRO A 13 -21.04 -41.21 -29.25
N VAL A 14 -20.89 -39.90 -29.42
CA VAL A 14 -21.62 -39.09 -30.40
C VAL A 14 -20.65 -38.26 -31.22
N VAL A 15 -21.00 -37.96 -32.46
CA VAL A 15 -20.21 -37.11 -33.37
C VAL A 15 -21.05 -35.91 -33.76
N SER A 16 -20.40 -34.74 -33.73
CA SER A 16 -20.99 -33.54 -34.29
C SER A 16 -20.86 -33.56 -35.81
N THR A 17 -21.98 -33.39 -36.52
CA THR A 17 -22.03 -33.33 -38.00
C THR A 17 -21.26 -32.13 -38.56
N LYS A 18 -21.13 -31.05 -37.77
CA LYS A 18 -20.42 -29.83 -38.21
C LYS A 18 -18.92 -29.94 -37.99
N SER A 19 -18.48 -30.37 -36.83
CA SER A 19 -17.04 -30.44 -36.51
C SER A 19 -16.39 -31.77 -36.83
N GLY A 20 -17.18 -32.85 -37.02
CA GLY A 20 -16.67 -34.20 -37.23
C GLY A 20 -15.97 -34.81 -36.00
N LEU A 21 -16.03 -34.15 -34.84
CA LEU A 21 -15.34 -34.56 -33.62
C LEU A 21 -16.20 -35.47 -32.76
N LEU A 22 -15.53 -36.40 -32.05
CA LEU A 22 -16.14 -37.38 -31.18
C LEU A 22 -16.26 -36.82 -29.77
N TYR A 23 -17.47 -36.99 -29.19
CA TYR A 23 -17.79 -36.54 -27.84
C TYR A 23 -18.47 -37.62 -27.02
N GLU A 24 -18.39 -37.49 -25.70
CA GLU A 24 -19.29 -38.17 -24.78
C GLU A 24 -20.67 -37.47 -24.81
N LYS A 25 -21.73 -38.19 -25.07
CA LYS A 25 -23.08 -37.65 -25.27
C LYS A 25 -23.53 -36.72 -24.14
N ARG A 26 -23.36 -37.14 -22.89
CA ARG A 26 -23.76 -36.34 -21.71
C ARG A 26 -23.04 -35.02 -21.62
N LEU A 27 -21.74 -35.00 -21.95
CA LEU A 27 -20.92 -33.81 -21.88
C LEU A 27 -21.28 -32.78 -22.96
N ILE A 28 -21.48 -33.27 -24.18
CA ILE A 28 -21.80 -32.36 -25.30
C ILE A 28 -23.23 -31.83 -25.23
N GLU A 29 -24.21 -32.64 -24.81
CA GLU A 29 -25.60 -32.22 -24.62
C GLU A 29 -25.70 -31.11 -23.56
N ARG A 30 -25.01 -31.27 -22.44
CA ARG A 30 -24.95 -30.24 -21.40
C ARG A 30 -24.24 -28.97 -21.87
N HIS A 31 -23.14 -29.12 -22.59
CA HIS A 31 -22.42 -27.96 -23.14
C HIS A 31 -23.27 -27.18 -24.18
N ILE A 32 -24.02 -27.89 -25.02
CA ILE A 32 -24.95 -27.26 -25.97
C ILE A 32 -26.10 -26.56 -25.25
N SER A 33 -26.63 -27.17 -24.18
CA SER A 33 -27.68 -26.57 -23.36
C SER A 33 -27.21 -25.26 -22.70
N ASP A 34 -25.98 -25.22 -22.23
CA ASP A 34 -25.43 -24.07 -21.50
C ASP A 34 -24.93 -22.98 -22.44
N TYR A 35 -24.30 -23.32 -23.56
CA TYR A 35 -23.58 -22.37 -24.42
C TYR A 35 -24.04 -22.29 -25.87
N GLY A 36 -24.76 -23.28 -26.37
CA GLY A 36 -25.28 -23.31 -27.76
C GLY A 36 -24.21 -23.36 -28.85
N LYS A 37 -22.96 -23.74 -28.52
CA LYS A 37 -21.81 -23.71 -29.42
C LYS A 37 -20.97 -24.98 -29.30
N CYS A 38 -20.21 -25.29 -30.35
CA CYS A 38 -19.22 -26.36 -30.32
C CYS A 38 -18.06 -26.00 -29.39
N PRO A 39 -17.66 -26.87 -28.43
CA PRO A 39 -16.60 -26.58 -27.48
C PRO A 39 -15.20 -26.43 -28.10
N VAL A 40 -14.97 -26.96 -29.29
CA VAL A 40 -13.67 -26.93 -29.96
C VAL A 40 -13.63 -25.90 -31.08
N THR A 41 -14.66 -25.84 -31.94
CA THR A 41 -14.68 -24.94 -33.11
C THR A 41 -15.36 -23.61 -32.84
N GLY A 42 -16.15 -23.48 -31.74
CA GLY A 42 -16.92 -22.28 -31.41
C GLY A 42 -18.13 -22.02 -32.32
N GLU A 43 -18.39 -22.86 -33.31
CA GLU A 43 -19.53 -22.74 -34.21
C GLU A 43 -20.86 -23.04 -33.50
N PRO A 44 -21.96 -22.39 -33.89
CA PRO A 44 -23.26 -22.65 -33.30
C PRO A 44 -23.68 -24.12 -33.58
N LEU A 45 -23.95 -24.86 -32.49
CA LEU A 45 -24.27 -26.29 -32.51
C LEU A 45 -25.62 -26.52 -31.79
N THR A 46 -26.48 -27.29 -32.43
CA THR A 46 -27.78 -27.66 -31.88
C THR A 46 -27.84 -29.16 -31.54
N MET A 47 -28.87 -29.59 -30.80
CA MET A 47 -29.04 -31.01 -30.47
C MET A 47 -29.25 -31.89 -31.70
N ASP A 48 -29.80 -31.34 -32.77
CA ASP A 48 -30.05 -32.06 -34.04
C ASP A 48 -28.73 -32.29 -34.83
N ASP A 49 -27.69 -31.55 -34.53
CA ASP A 49 -26.37 -31.70 -35.19
C ASP A 49 -25.51 -32.82 -34.57
N ILE A 50 -26.04 -33.56 -33.58
CA ILE A 50 -25.35 -34.65 -32.90
C ILE A 50 -25.90 -36.01 -33.34
N VAL A 51 -25.02 -36.85 -33.87
CA VAL A 51 -25.36 -38.19 -34.29
C VAL A 51 -24.69 -39.23 -33.42
N PRO A 52 -25.48 -40.14 -32.80
CA PRO A 52 -24.95 -41.24 -32.00
C PRO A 52 -24.23 -42.28 -32.88
N ILE A 53 -23.05 -42.68 -32.45
CA ILE A 53 -22.34 -43.77 -33.11
C ILE A 53 -22.81 -45.09 -32.51
N LYS A 54 -23.26 -46.02 -33.36
CA LYS A 54 -23.65 -47.36 -32.93
C LYS A 54 -22.38 -48.15 -32.58
N THR A 55 -22.12 -48.30 -31.29
CA THR A 55 -21.11 -49.23 -30.78
C THR A 55 -21.81 -50.56 -30.39
N GLY A 56 -21.13 -51.68 -30.58
CA GLY A 56 -21.74 -53.01 -30.39
C GLY A 56 -22.08 -53.40 -28.93
N LYS A 57 -22.09 -52.47 -27.98
CA LYS A 57 -22.52 -52.67 -26.58
C LYS A 57 -23.69 -51.76 -26.28
N ILE A 58 -24.87 -52.36 -26.03
CA ILE A 58 -26.06 -51.65 -25.56
C ILE A 58 -25.99 -51.56 -24.03
N VAL A 59 -25.68 -50.34 -23.50
CA VAL A 59 -25.82 -50.04 -22.07
C VAL A 59 -27.24 -49.51 -21.84
N LYS A 60 -28.07 -50.21 -21.09
CA LYS A 60 -29.39 -49.73 -20.69
C LYS A 60 -29.27 -48.68 -19.60
N PRO A 61 -29.83 -47.47 -19.75
CA PRO A 61 -29.83 -46.46 -18.70
C PRO A 61 -30.63 -46.96 -17.49
N ARG A 62 -30.09 -46.87 -16.28
CA ARG A 62 -30.78 -47.21 -15.03
C ARG A 62 -31.55 -45.99 -14.52
N PRO A 63 -32.80 -46.15 -14.01
CA PRO A 63 -33.55 -45.07 -13.40
C PRO A 63 -32.89 -44.63 -12.08
N LEU A 64 -32.61 -43.35 -11.95
CA LEU A 64 -31.97 -42.72 -10.79
C LEU A 64 -33.02 -42.39 -9.72
N GLN A 65 -33.01 -43.10 -8.59
CA GLN A 65 -33.78 -42.73 -7.41
C GLN A 65 -32.91 -42.01 -6.40
N ALA A 66 -33.32 -40.80 -5.97
CA ALA A 66 -32.49 -39.86 -5.20
C ALA A 66 -32.02 -40.35 -3.80
N ALA A 67 -32.60 -41.44 -3.27
CA ALA A 67 -32.27 -42.00 -1.95
C ALA A 67 -31.52 -43.34 -2.02
N SER A 68 -31.05 -43.75 -3.19
CA SER A 68 -30.33 -45.00 -3.40
C SER A 68 -28.88 -44.77 -3.78
N ILE A 69 -27.99 -45.77 -3.53
CA ILE A 69 -26.58 -45.72 -3.95
C ILE A 69 -26.43 -45.37 -5.45
N PRO A 70 -27.24 -45.90 -6.38
CA PRO A 70 -27.25 -45.47 -7.78
C PRO A 70 -27.61 -43.99 -7.98
N GLY A 71 -28.50 -43.42 -7.15
CA GLY A 71 -28.86 -42.01 -7.20
C GLY A 71 -27.72 -41.09 -6.76
N MET A 72 -27.00 -41.47 -5.71
CA MET A 72 -25.80 -40.75 -5.26
C MET A 72 -24.67 -40.82 -6.30
N LEU A 73 -24.44 -41.98 -6.90
CA LEU A 73 -23.47 -42.15 -7.99
C LEU A 73 -23.82 -41.26 -9.20
N GLY A 74 -25.11 -41.11 -9.51
CA GLY A 74 -25.57 -40.20 -10.56
C GLY A 74 -25.32 -38.73 -10.25
N MET A 75 -25.45 -38.31 -8.98
CA MET A 75 -25.09 -36.95 -8.57
C MET A 75 -23.58 -36.72 -8.67
N PHE A 76 -22.75 -37.63 -8.19
CA PHE A 76 -21.31 -37.56 -8.34
C PHE A 76 -20.87 -37.51 -9.81
N GLN A 77 -21.52 -38.28 -10.67
CA GLN A 77 -21.28 -38.29 -12.10
C GLN A 77 -21.62 -36.94 -12.75
N ASN A 78 -22.75 -36.34 -12.35
CA ASN A 78 -23.12 -34.99 -12.82
C ASN A 78 -22.13 -33.91 -12.35
N GLU A 79 -21.64 -33.99 -11.12
CA GLU A 79 -20.59 -33.07 -10.62
C GLU A 79 -19.24 -33.28 -11.33
N TRP A 80 -18.88 -34.54 -11.57
CA TRP A 80 -17.69 -34.86 -12.35
C TRP A 80 -17.78 -34.32 -13.78
N ASP A 81 -18.88 -34.51 -14.48
CA ASP A 81 -19.12 -33.98 -15.81
C ASP A 81 -19.04 -32.45 -15.83
N SER A 82 -19.58 -31.79 -14.80
CA SER A 82 -19.48 -30.35 -14.61
C SER A 82 -18.02 -29.87 -14.45
N LEU A 83 -17.25 -30.58 -13.64
CA LEU A 83 -15.82 -30.29 -13.45
C LEU A 83 -14.99 -30.50 -14.72
N MET A 84 -15.30 -31.57 -15.48
CA MET A 84 -14.61 -31.82 -16.76
C MET A 84 -14.89 -30.74 -17.79
N LEU A 85 -16.12 -30.23 -17.89
CA LEU A 85 -16.47 -29.11 -18.78
C LEU A 85 -15.78 -27.81 -18.32
N ALA A 86 -15.75 -27.54 -17.03
CA ALA A 86 -15.09 -26.38 -16.49
C ALA A 86 -13.57 -26.44 -16.72
N ASN A 87 -12.95 -27.59 -16.53
CA ASN A 87 -11.52 -27.80 -16.80
C ASN A 87 -11.19 -27.57 -18.28
N PHE A 88 -11.99 -28.14 -19.17
CA PHE A 88 -11.82 -27.92 -20.62
C PHE A 88 -11.92 -26.44 -21.00
N ALA A 89 -12.90 -25.71 -20.44
CA ALA A 89 -13.04 -24.28 -20.68
C ALA A 89 -11.82 -23.48 -20.18
N LEU A 90 -11.29 -23.84 -19.01
CA LEU A 90 -10.08 -23.23 -18.47
C LEU A 90 -8.84 -23.51 -19.33
N GLU A 91 -8.69 -24.73 -19.85
CA GLU A 91 -7.60 -25.08 -20.76
C GLU A 91 -7.65 -24.26 -22.07
N GLN A 92 -8.85 -24.06 -22.61
CA GLN A 92 -9.06 -23.21 -23.79
C GLN A 92 -8.68 -21.75 -23.51
N GLN A 93 -9.12 -21.20 -22.37
CA GLN A 93 -8.76 -19.84 -21.96
C GLN A 93 -7.25 -19.70 -21.77
N LEU A 94 -6.60 -20.68 -21.16
CA LEU A 94 -5.16 -20.70 -20.94
C LEU A 94 -4.39 -20.77 -22.27
N HIS A 95 -4.89 -21.54 -23.25
CA HIS A 95 -4.30 -21.61 -24.57
C HIS A 95 -4.42 -20.27 -25.32
N THR A 96 -5.59 -19.65 -25.28
CA THR A 96 -5.81 -18.31 -25.87
C THR A 96 -4.92 -17.25 -25.23
N ALA A 97 -4.86 -17.23 -23.88
CA ALA A 97 -4.01 -16.27 -23.18
C ALA A 97 -2.50 -16.47 -23.50
N ARG A 98 -2.06 -17.71 -23.69
CA ARG A 98 -0.68 -17.99 -24.14
C ARG A 98 -0.40 -17.49 -25.55
N GLN A 99 -1.36 -17.61 -26.46
CA GLN A 99 -1.24 -17.08 -27.82
C GLN A 99 -1.17 -15.55 -27.81
N GLU A 100 -2.06 -14.89 -27.06
CA GLU A 100 -2.06 -13.43 -26.89
C GLU A 100 -0.76 -12.92 -26.29
N LEU A 101 -0.25 -13.59 -25.25
CA LEU A 101 1.03 -13.26 -24.62
C LEU A 101 2.18 -13.39 -25.62
N SER A 102 2.21 -14.48 -26.40
CA SER A 102 3.24 -14.70 -27.43
C SER A 102 3.21 -13.59 -28.49
N HIS A 103 2.01 -13.18 -28.93
CA HIS A 103 1.84 -12.10 -29.88
C HIS A 103 2.29 -10.74 -29.30
N ALA A 104 1.91 -10.45 -28.05
CA ALA A 104 2.32 -9.23 -27.35
C ALA A 104 3.85 -9.15 -27.17
N LEU A 105 4.48 -10.27 -26.81
CA LEU A 105 5.95 -10.36 -26.70
C LEU A 105 6.65 -10.11 -28.04
N TYR A 106 6.11 -10.64 -29.12
CA TYR A 106 6.64 -10.39 -30.47
C TYR A 106 6.52 -8.91 -30.87
N GLN A 107 5.36 -8.30 -30.61
CA GLN A 107 5.16 -6.86 -30.85
C GLN A 107 6.10 -6.01 -30.00
N HIS A 108 6.29 -6.38 -28.73
CA HIS A 108 7.21 -5.70 -27.84
C HIS A 108 8.66 -5.77 -28.34
N ASP A 109 9.13 -6.95 -28.78
CA ASP A 109 10.48 -7.10 -29.33
C ASP A 109 10.66 -6.25 -30.61
N ALA A 110 9.65 -6.23 -31.48
CA ALA A 110 9.66 -5.38 -32.67
C ALA A 110 9.73 -3.88 -32.30
N ALA A 111 8.94 -3.44 -31.32
CA ALA A 111 8.99 -2.06 -30.80
C ALA A 111 10.36 -1.72 -30.20
N CYS A 112 10.96 -2.62 -29.42
CA CYS A 112 12.30 -2.44 -28.85
C CYS A 112 13.37 -2.24 -29.94
N ARG A 113 13.30 -2.99 -31.04
CA ARG A 113 14.21 -2.82 -32.19
C ARG A 113 14.04 -1.46 -32.86
N VAL A 114 12.81 -1.00 -33.03
CA VAL A 114 12.53 0.34 -33.59
C VAL A 114 13.09 1.43 -32.65
N ILE A 115 12.84 1.33 -31.36
CA ILE A 115 13.35 2.27 -30.36
C ILE A 115 14.88 2.29 -30.34
N ALA A 116 15.54 1.13 -30.44
CA ALA A 116 17.01 1.05 -30.52
C ALA A 116 17.55 1.77 -31.76
N ARG A 117 16.88 1.60 -32.91
CA ARG A 117 17.24 2.32 -34.16
C ARG A 117 17.09 3.83 -34.00
N LEU A 118 15.93 4.29 -33.51
CA LEU A 118 15.66 5.70 -33.31
C LEU A 118 16.62 6.37 -32.31
N LYS A 119 16.98 5.63 -31.25
CA LYS A 119 18.01 6.11 -30.31
C LYS A 119 19.36 6.29 -31.00
N LYS A 120 19.77 5.34 -31.84
CA LYS A 120 21.02 5.44 -32.58
C LYS A 120 21.01 6.63 -33.56
N GLU A 121 19.94 6.79 -34.34
CA GLU A 121 19.76 7.93 -35.25
C GLU A 121 19.79 9.28 -34.51
N ARG A 122 19.13 9.36 -33.35
CA ARG A 122 19.18 10.54 -32.48
C ARG A 122 20.59 10.85 -32.01
N ASP A 123 21.35 9.84 -31.58
CA ASP A 123 22.69 10.04 -31.05
C ASP A 123 23.70 10.41 -32.16
N GLU A 124 23.51 9.86 -33.36
CA GLU A 124 24.23 10.25 -34.57
C GLU A 124 23.92 11.72 -34.96
N ALA A 125 22.64 12.12 -34.95
CA ALA A 125 22.25 13.51 -35.21
C ALA A 125 22.81 14.49 -34.16
N ARG A 126 22.81 14.11 -32.89
CA ARG A 126 23.43 14.91 -31.82
C ARG A 126 24.95 15.05 -31.99
N SER A 127 25.63 14.00 -32.42
CA SER A 127 27.06 14.04 -32.67
C SER A 127 27.40 14.96 -33.86
N LEU A 128 26.59 14.96 -34.90
CA LEU A 128 26.73 15.85 -36.07
C LEU A 128 26.47 17.31 -35.67
N LEU A 129 25.46 17.60 -34.86
CA LEU A 129 25.19 18.93 -34.31
C LEU A 129 26.39 19.43 -33.48
N ALA A 130 26.92 18.62 -32.58
CA ALA A 130 28.09 18.97 -31.77
C ALA A 130 29.36 19.18 -32.60
N GLN A 131 29.49 18.54 -33.77
CA GLN A 131 30.55 18.78 -34.74
C GLN A 131 30.33 20.09 -35.49
N ALA A 132 29.09 20.41 -35.89
CA ALA A 132 28.75 21.67 -36.54
C ALA A 132 29.01 22.89 -35.64
N ASP A 133 28.65 22.81 -34.36
CA ASP A 133 28.90 23.85 -33.38
C ASP A 133 30.41 24.11 -33.16
N ARG A 134 31.28 23.10 -33.34
CA ARG A 134 32.74 23.26 -33.28
C ARG A 134 33.34 23.87 -34.54
N GLN A 135 32.60 23.95 -35.64
CA GLN A 135 33.10 24.49 -36.92
C GLN A 135 32.63 25.90 -37.21
N ILE A 136 31.88 26.55 -36.32
CA ILE A 136 31.55 27.97 -36.44
C ILE A 136 32.77 28.79 -36.01
N PRO A 137 33.45 29.52 -36.89
CA PRO A 137 34.62 30.32 -36.51
C PRO A 137 34.18 31.50 -35.67
N MET A 138 34.89 31.68 -34.54
CA MET A 138 34.76 32.85 -33.68
C MET A 138 35.14 34.13 -34.45
N SER A 139 34.19 34.77 -35.07
CA SER A 139 34.33 36.12 -35.61
C SER A 139 33.06 36.91 -35.31
N ALA A 140 32.96 37.39 -34.09
CA ALA A 140 32.25 38.61 -33.67
C ALA A 140 32.22 38.72 -32.13
N SER A 141 33.29 39.18 -31.52
CA SER A 141 33.18 39.81 -30.20
C SER A 141 34.19 40.93 -30.10
N MET A 142 33.76 42.13 -30.41
CA MET A 142 34.36 43.33 -29.88
C MET A 142 33.30 44.25 -29.31
N ALA A 143 33.57 44.71 -28.08
CA ALA A 143 32.91 45.74 -27.26
C ALA A 143 31.90 45.19 -26.23
N ALA A 144 32.17 45.30 -24.96
CA ALA A 144 32.47 46.43 -24.11
C ALA A 144 32.83 46.00 -22.68
N ASN A 145 33.88 46.52 -22.16
CA ASN A 145 34.26 46.53 -20.74
C ASN A 145 33.31 47.41 -19.93
N VAL A 146 32.77 46.91 -18.81
CA VAL A 146 32.42 47.70 -17.61
C VAL A 146 32.61 46.81 -16.36
N PRO A 147 33.16 47.33 -15.25
CA PRO A 147 33.70 46.52 -14.17
C PRO A 147 32.67 46.06 -13.13
N ALA A 148 33.02 44.96 -12.48
CA ALA A 148 32.30 44.29 -11.42
C ALA A 148 32.03 45.18 -10.20
N LEU A 149 30.82 45.11 -9.67
CA LEU A 149 30.49 45.36 -8.28
C LEU A 149 29.80 44.12 -7.71
N SER A 150 30.47 43.52 -6.76
CA SER A 150 30.05 42.38 -5.99
C SER A 150 28.79 42.70 -5.16
N ASN A 151 27.75 41.92 -5.32
CA ASN A 151 26.79 41.66 -4.25
C ASN A 151 26.14 40.30 -4.47
N GLY A 152 26.35 39.41 -3.48
CA GLY A 152 25.88 38.05 -3.50
C GLY A 152 24.37 37.95 -3.61
N LYS A 153 23.91 37.46 -4.74
CA LYS A 153 22.62 36.82 -4.90
C LYS A 153 22.85 35.42 -5.47
N ARG A 154 22.42 34.41 -4.72
CA ARG A 154 22.39 33.03 -5.17
C ARG A 154 21.77 32.96 -6.55
N ALA A 155 22.45 32.25 -7.46
CA ALA A 155 21.95 31.93 -8.79
C ALA A 155 20.56 31.34 -8.70
N ALA A 156 19.59 32.00 -9.32
CA ALA A 156 18.36 31.36 -9.73
C ALA A 156 18.74 30.42 -10.87
N GLU A 157 18.60 29.13 -10.66
CA GLU A 157 18.71 28.14 -11.73
C GLU A 157 17.66 28.48 -12.79
N ASP A 158 18.09 28.60 -14.04
CA ASP A 158 17.19 28.84 -15.19
C ASP A 158 16.21 27.67 -15.30
N GLU A 159 14.97 27.90 -14.86
CA GLU A 159 13.87 26.95 -15.02
C GLU A 159 13.49 26.94 -16.51
N GLU A 160 13.91 25.90 -17.24
CA GLU A 160 13.44 25.68 -18.63
C GLU A 160 11.97 25.27 -18.64
N PHE A 161 11.14 26.11 -19.26
CA PHE A 161 9.74 25.81 -19.51
C PHE A 161 9.55 25.28 -20.93
N GLY A 162 8.94 24.09 -21.07
CA GLY A 162 8.54 23.51 -22.35
C GLY A 162 7.30 24.18 -22.97
N PRO A 163 6.92 23.80 -24.19
CA PRO A 163 5.73 24.31 -24.87
C PRO A 163 4.48 24.03 -24.01
N GLY A 164 3.80 25.10 -23.57
CA GLY A 164 2.64 25.00 -22.68
C GLY A 164 2.88 25.31 -21.22
N GLY A 165 4.05 25.89 -20.85
CA GLY A 165 4.33 26.38 -19.49
C GLY A 165 4.56 25.28 -18.44
N LYS A 166 4.79 24.02 -18.85
CA LYS A 166 5.15 22.93 -17.95
C LYS A 166 6.66 22.91 -17.73
N ARG A 167 7.08 22.82 -16.47
CA ARG A 167 8.50 22.61 -16.11
C ARG A 167 9.01 21.33 -16.78
N ILE A 168 10.14 21.43 -17.49
CA ILE A 168 10.84 20.27 -18.04
C ILE A 168 11.53 19.58 -16.88
N ARG A 169 11.18 18.32 -16.62
CA ARG A 169 11.82 17.48 -15.61
C ARG A 169 12.84 16.57 -16.27
N PRO A 170 14.01 16.32 -15.62
CA PRO A 170 15.07 15.51 -16.22
C PRO A 170 14.69 14.06 -16.47
N GLY A 171 13.65 13.57 -15.79
CA GLY A 171 13.26 12.15 -15.84
C GLY A 171 14.15 11.27 -14.97
N ILE A 172 13.79 9.99 -14.86
CA ILE A 172 14.59 9.00 -14.15
C ILE A 172 15.67 8.50 -15.11
N SER A 173 16.94 8.82 -14.83
CA SER A 173 18.08 8.42 -15.67
C SER A 173 18.33 6.91 -15.62
N ALA A 174 19.07 6.38 -16.62
CA ALA A 174 19.47 4.97 -16.63
C ALA A 174 20.34 4.59 -15.41
N SER A 175 21.14 5.54 -14.89
CA SER A 175 21.91 5.33 -13.66
C SER A 175 21.02 5.13 -12.45
N ILE A 176 20.00 5.98 -12.29
CA ILE A 176 19.02 5.86 -11.20
C ILE A 176 18.23 4.53 -11.31
N ILE A 177 17.80 4.16 -12.53
CA ILE A 177 17.14 2.88 -12.78
C ILE A 177 18.04 1.69 -12.40
N GLY A 178 19.34 1.80 -12.67
CA GLY A 178 20.34 0.80 -12.24
C GLY A 178 20.37 0.70 -10.72
N GLU A 179 20.57 1.82 -10.02
CA GLU A 179 20.59 1.87 -8.54
C GLU A 179 19.32 1.27 -7.90
N LEU A 180 18.13 1.66 -8.39
CA LEU A 180 16.87 1.13 -7.91
C LEU A 180 16.75 -0.39 -8.14
N THR A 181 17.25 -0.89 -9.28
CA THR A 181 17.20 -2.31 -9.64
C THR A 181 18.16 -3.13 -8.78
N ASP A 182 19.37 -2.64 -8.54
CA ASP A 182 20.37 -3.30 -7.71
C ASP A 182 19.92 -3.35 -6.24
N CYS A 183 19.35 -2.25 -5.75
CA CYS A 183 18.73 -2.20 -4.43
C CYS A 183 17.60 -3.23 -4.30
N ASN A 184 16.69 -3.30 -5.27
CA ASN A 184 15.61 -4.29 -5.29
C ASN A 184 16.15 -5.73 -5.27
N ALA A 185 17.17 -6.03 -6.07
CA ALA A 185 17.78 -7.37 -6.11
C ALA A 185 18.36 -7.76 -4.74
N ALA A 186 19.09 -6.83 -4.10
CA ALA A 186 19.68 -7.03 -2.78
C ALA A 186 18.61 -7.25 -1.70
N LEU A 187 17.61 -6.35 -1.62
CA LEU A 187 16.52 -6.41 -0.65
C LEU A 187 15.64 -7.66 -0.82
N SER A 188 15.35 -8.03 -2.06
CA SER A 188 14.60 -9.25 -2.36
C SER A 188 15.33 -10.52 -1.92
N GLN A 189 16.66 -10.57 -2.06
CA GLN A 189 17.47 -11.67 -1.55
C GLN A 189 17.52 -11.71 -0.02
N GLN A 190 17.72 -10.55 0.63
CA GLN A 190 17.69 -10.43 2.09
C GLN A 190 16.36 -10.88 2.65
N ARG A 191 15.25 -10.45 2.05
CA ARG A 191 13.90 -10.81 2.46
C ARG A 191 13.66 -12.32 2.42
N LYS A 192 14.15 -13.02 1.38
CA LYS A 192 14.02 -14.49 1.28
C LYS A 192 14.75 -15.24 2.40
N LYS A 193 15.80 -14.64 2.97
CA LYS A 193 16.62 -15.21 4.05
C LYS A 193 16.26 -14.64 5.42
N ARG A 194 15.30 -13.72 5.49
CA ARG A 194 14.96 -13.01 6.71
C ARG A 194 14.42 -13.95 7.77
N GLN A 195 14.95 -13.80 8.97
CA GLN A 195 14.44 -14.42 10.18
C GLN A 195 13.81 -13.34 11.05
N ILE A 196 12.73 -13.67 11.73
CA ILE A 196 12.09 -12.76 12.68
C ILE A 196 13.04 -12.58 13.86
N PRO A 197 13.41 -11.34 14.24
CA PRO A 197 14.27 -11.11 15.39
C PRO A 197 13.64 -11.67 16.66
N PRO A 198 14.44 -12.33 17.53
CA PRO A 198 13.92 -12.83 18.81
C PRO A 198 13.55 -11.71 19.78
N THR A 199 13.93 -10.47 19.48
CA THR A 199 13.62 -9.26 20.27
C THR A 199 12.22 -8.72 20.02
N VAL A 200 11.50 -9.23 19.02
CA VAL A 200 10.12 -8.82 18.71
C VAL A 200 9.20 -9.19 19.88
N ALA A 201 8.33 -8.26 20.25
CA ALA A 201 7.35 -8.48 21.30
C ALA A 201 6.50 -9.72 21.00
N THR A 202 6.33 -10.57 22.01
CA THR A 202 5.50 -11.78 21.90
C THR A 202 4.01 -11.42 21.92
N VAL A 203 3.15 -12.34 21.46
CA VAL A 203 1.68 -12.17 21.52
C VAL A 203 1.24 -11.91 22.97
N ASP A 204 1.75 -12.68 23.94
CA ASP A 204 1.43 -12.51 25.37
C ASP A 204 1.86 -11.13 25.92
N ALA A 205 2.94 -10.56 25.37
CA ALA A 205 3.37 -9.21 25.72
C ALA A 205 2.37 -8.17 25.20
N LEU A 206 1.96 -8.29 23.93
CA LEU A 206 0.99 -7.39 23.29
C LEU A 206 -0.39 -7.43 23.96
N GLU A 207 -0.86 -8.61 24.40
CA GLU A 207 -2.10 -8.74 25.16
C GLU A 207 -2.08 -7.94 26.47
N ARG A 208 -0.90 -7.80 27.08
CA ARG A 208 -0.69 -7.04 28.33
C ARG A 208 -0.39 -5.56 28.15
N TYR A 209 -0.31 -5.06 26.90
CA TYR A 209 -0.08 -3.65 26.66
C TYR A 209 -1.17 -2.78 27.25
N THR A 210 -0.74 -1.71 27.91
CA THR A 210 -1.58 -0.66 28.45
C THR A 210 -1.10 0.70 27.98
N GLN A 211 -1.88 1.74 28.19
CA GLN A 211 -1.41 3.09 27.91
C GLN A 211 -0.35 3.46 28.95
N ILE A 212 0.89 3.68 28.50
CA ILE A 212 2.01 4.09 29.34
C ILE A 212 1.96 5.60 29.58
N SER A 213 1.75 6.37 28.50
CA SER A 213 1.80 7.83 28.57
C SER A 213 0.86 8.50 27.57
N SER A 214 0.55 9.78 27.82
CA SER A 214 -0.25 10.62 26.93
C SER A 214 0.29 12.04 27.00
N HIS A 215 0.66 12.60 25.84
CA HIS A 215 1.31 13.89 25.73
C HIS A 215 0.57 14.83 24.77
N PRO A 216 0.09 16.01 25.24
CA PRO A 216 -0.55 17.00 24.41
C PRO A 216 0.50 17.79 23.63
N LEU A 217 0.74 17.44 22.35
CA LEU A 217 1.83 18.00 21.56
C LEU A 217 1.44 19.20 20.70
N HIS A 218 0.15 19.35 20.37
CA HIS A 218 -0.34 20.37 19.46
C HIS A 218 -1.24 21.41 20.13
N LYS A 219 -1.48 22.55 19.48
CA LYS A 219 -2.25 23.68 20.02
C LYS A 219 -3.70 23.29 20.31
N THR A 220 -4.26 23.82 21.40
CA THR A 220 -5.65 23.60 21.78
C THR A 220 -6.66 24.26 20.82
N SER A 221 -6.29 25.37 20.17
CA SER A 221 -7.17 26.10 19.25
C SER A 221 -7.44 25.35 17.96
N LYS A 222 -6.56 24.44 17.56
CA LYS A 222 -6.69 23.54 16.40
C LYS A 222 -6.19 22.16 16.80
N PRO A 223 -6.97 21.43 17.60
CA PRO A 223 -6.53 20.13 18.10
C PRO A 223 -6.56 19.10 16.97
N GLY A 224 -5.62 18.16 17.01
CA GLY A 224 -5.58 17.01 16.12
C GLY A 224 -4.18 16.70 15.63
N VAL A 225 -3.75 15.46 15.89
CA VAL A 225 -2.60 14.83 15.25
C VAL A 225 -3.12 14.15 13.98
N VAL A 226 -2.53 14.43 12.82
CA VAL A 226 -2.97 13.88 11.52
C VAL A 226 -2.03 12.80 11.02
N SER A 227 -0.73 12.96 11.29
CA SER A 227 0.31 12.06 10.83
C SER A 227 1.33 11.80 11.94
N LEU A 228 1.97 10.63 11.86
CA LEU A 228 2.93 10.16 12.85
C LEU A 228 4.00 9.33 12.16
N ASP A 229 5.26 9.50 12.58
CA ASP A 229 6.35 8.63 12.19
C ASP A 229 7.36 8.48 13.33
N ILE A 230 8.12 7.40 13.34
CA ILE A 230 9.10 7.09 14.39
C ILE A 230 10.48 7.05 13.76
N HIS A 231 11.45 7.68 14.40
CA HIS A 231 12.83 7.68 13.93
C HIS A 231 13.40 6.25 13.97
N TYR A 232 14.22 5.92 12.98
CA TYR A 232 14.74 4.57 12.80
C TYR A 232 15.67 4.11 13.93
N ASP A 233 16.63 4.97 14.33
CA ASP A 233 17.66 4.63 15.32
C ASP A 233 17.49 5.35 16.67
N LYS A 234 16.81 6.50 16.68
CA LYS A 234 16.59 7.32 17.87
C LYS A 234 15.17 7.09 18.38
N ASP A 235 14.95 7.11 19.67
CA ASP A 235 13.62 6.98 20.28
C ASP A 235 12.80 8.28 20.18
N ILE A 236 12.80 8.87 18.97
CA ILE A 236 12.12 10.13 18.64
C ILE A 236 10.87 9.82 17.83
N ILE A 237 9.77 10.43 18.24
CA ILE A 237 8.48 10.34 17.57
C ILE A 237 8.15 11.70 16.98
N ALA A 238 7.82 11.75 15.68
CA ALA A 238 7.36 12.95 15.01
C ALA A 238 5.84 12.92 14.83
N THR A 239 5.18 14.04 15.07
CA THR A 239 3.73 14.20 14.86
C THR A 239 3.45 15.42 14.01
N GLY A 240 2.52 15.29 13.08
CA GLY A 240 2.02 16.40 12.26
C GLY A 240 0.61 16.77 12.64
N GLY A 241 0.37 18.08 12.85
CA GLY A 241 -0.88 18.58 13.40
C GLY A 241 -1.76 19.37 12.43
N LEU A 242 -3.01 19.53 12.83
CA LEU A 242 -3.95 20.47 12.20
C LEU A 242 -3.53 21.94 12.43
N ASP A 243 -2.70 22.18 13.44
CA ASP A 243 -2.16 23.50 13.83
C ASP A 243 -0.99 23.97 12.95
N THR A 244 -0.75 23.29 11.82
CA THR A 244 0.28 23.60 10.83
C THR A 244 1.72 23.26 11.22
N ASN A 245 1.94 22.72 12.41
CA ASN A 245 3.25 22.38 12.92
C ASN A 245 3.52 20.89 12.85
N ALA A 246 4.81 20.54 12.76
CA ALA A 246 5.30 19.22 13.09
C ALA A 246 6.08 19.29 14.40
N VAL A 247 5.88 18.33 15.29
CA VAL A 247 6.52 18.29 16.63
C VAL A 247 7.38 17.04 16.72
N LEU A 248 8.62 17.21 17.12
CA LEU A 248 9.56 16.13 17.44
C LEU A 248 9.56 15.91 18.96
N PHE A 249 9.26 14.70 19.35
CA PHE A 249 9.09 14.31 20.75
C PHE A 249 10.08 13.20 21.11
N ASP A 250 10.83 13.39 22.19
CA ASP A 250 11.72 12.39 22.75
C ASP A 250 10.94 11.50 23.71
N ARG A 251 10.80 10.22 23.35
CA ARG A 251 10.01 9.28 24.14
C ARG A 251 10.60 9.01 25.53
N PRO A 252 11.93 8.78 25.70
CA PRO A 252 12.51 8.52 27.01
C PRO A 252 12.38 9.68 28.00
N SER A 253 12.66 10.91 27.55
CA SER A 253 12.58 12.07 28.44
C SER A 253 11.16 12.64 28.60
N GLY A 254 10.25 12.27 27.70
CA GLY A 254 8.90 12.84 27.67
C GLY A 254 8.86 14.31 27.27
N GLN A 255 9.90 14.83 26.59
CA GLN A 255 10.04 16.25 26.24
C GLN A 255 9.89 16.50 24.74
N ILE A 256 9.41 17.68 24.41
CA ILE A 256 9.41 18.16 23.02
C ILE A 256 10.82 18.67 22.69
N LEU A 257 11.46 18.01 21.71
CA LEU A 257 12.79 18.41 21.21
C LEU A 257 12.72 19.66 20.33
N SER A 258 11.77 19.67 19.40
CA SER A 258 11.62 20.77 18.44
C SER A 258 10.19 20.88 17.92
N THR A 259 9.77 22.11 17.65
CA THR A 259 8.51 22.40 16.96
C THR A 259 8.83 23.06 15.63
N LEU A 260 8.56 22.33 14.54
CA LEU A 260 8.83 22.77 13.17
C LEU A 260 7.64 23.57 12.63
N SER A 261 7.82 24.87 12.55
CA SER A 261 6.80 25.78 12.02
C SER A 261 7.19 26.25 10.62
N GLY A 262 6.18 26.54 9.79
CA GLY A 262 6.42 27.07 8.46
C GLY A 262 5.35 26.73 7.43
N HIS A 263 4.69 25.57 7.55
CA HIS A 263 3.52 25.28 6.73
C HIS A 263 2.37 26.24 7.05
N SER A 264 1.55 26.56 6.04
CA SER A 264 0.40 27.46 6.20
C SER A 264 -0.92 26.73 6.46
N LYS A 265 -0.94 25.40 6.22
CA LYS A 265 -2.08 24.52 6.48
C LYS A 265 -1.62 23.26 7.21
N LYS A 266 -2.57 22.36 7.56
CA LYS A 266 -2.32 21.10 8.28
C LYS A 266 -1.17 20.31 7.66
N VAL A 267 -0.37 19.66 8.49
CA VAL A 267 0.65 18.71 8.08
C VAL A 267 0.00 17.34 7.89
N THR A 268 -0.12 16.92 6.64
CA THR A 268 -0.85 15.71 6.26
C THR A 268 -0.02 14.44 6.34
N SER A 269 1.29 14.55 6.06
CA SER A 269 2.20 13.42 6.06
C SER A 269 3.59 13.86 6.51
N LEU A 270 4.31 12.96 7.17
CA LEU A 270 5.67 13.18 7.59
C LEU A 270 6.46 11.86 7.55
N LYS A 271 7.77 11.96 7.31
CA LYS A 271 8.66 10.81 7.23
C LYS A 271 10.07 11.17 7.67
N PHE A 272 10.65 10.34 8.55
CA PHE A 272 12.08 10.33 8.78
C PHE A 272 12.80 9.64 7.62
N VAL A 273 14.02 10.08 7.34
CA VAL A 273 14.92 9.41 6.42
C VAL A 273 15.90 8.59 7.25
N ALA A 274 16.00 7.29 6.97
CA ALA A 274 16.79 6.38 7.79
C ALA A 274 18.30 6.63 7.72
N ARG A 275 18.77 7.29 6.65
CA ARG A 275 20.17 7.70 6.52
C ARG A 275 20.26 9.23 6.45
N GLY A 276 20.87 9.79 7.46
CA GLY A 276 21.07 11.23 7.56
C GLY A 276 20.01 11.90 8.45
N ASP A 277 20.34 13.10 8.86
CA ASP A 277 19.54 13.91 9.79
C ASP A 277 18.45 14.69 9.04
N LEU A 278 17.76 13.98 8.12
CA LEU A 278 16.74 14.56 7.27
C LEU A 278 15.34 14.09 7.68
N PHE A 279 14.42 15.04 7.60
CA PHE A 279 13.02 14.83 7.91
C PHE A 279 12.13 15.53 6.87
N LEU A 280 11.09 14.86 6.42
CA LEU A 280 10.20 15.33 5.37
C LEU A 280 8.81 15.63 5.95
N THR A 281 8.21 16.75 5.53
CA THR A 281 6.83 17.09 5.87
C THR A 281 6.07 17.50 4.62
N GLY A 282 4.88 16.94 4.42
CA GLY A 282 3.93 17.33 3.39
C GLY A 282 2.70 17.98 4.00
N SER A 283 2.14 18.92 3.29
CA SER A 283 1.02 19.70 3.82
C SER A 283 -0.09 19.94 2.80
N ALA A 284 -1.26 20.23 3.32
CA ALA A 284 -2.38 20.74 2.55
C ALA A 284 -2.11 22.12 1.92
N ASP A 285 -1.00 22.78 2.24
CA ASP A 285 -0.54 24.00 1.58
C ASP A 285 0.13 23.76 0.22
N LYS A 286 0.09 22.50 -0.29
CA LYS A 286 0.62 22.04 -1.57
C LYS A 286 2.14 21.95 -1.62
N THR A 287 2.82 22.13 -0.48
CA THR A 287 4.28 22.10 -0.39
C THR A 287 4.78 20.90 0.38
N VAL A 288 5.98 20.48 0.04
CA VAL A 288 6.77 19.55 0.83
C VAL A 288 7.99 20.30 1.34
N ARG A 289 8.34 20.09 2.60
CA ARG A 289 9.54 20.69 3.21
C ARG A 289 10.50 19.60 3.61
N VAL A 290 11.76 19.86 3.30
CA VAL A 290 12.91 19.05 3.72
C VAL A 290 13.57 19.77 4.88
N TRP A 291 13.63 19.10 6.02
CA TRP A 291 14.25 19.60 7.24
C TRP A 291 15.55 18.86 7.47
N GLN A 292 16.55 19.54 7.95
CA GLN A 292 17.84 18.98 8.30
C GLN A 292 18.17 19.29 9.75
N GLU A 293 18.58 18.26 10.48
CA GLU A 293 19.12 18.42 11.83
C GLU A 293 20.45 19.18 11.75
N SER A 294 20.63 20.20 12.58
CA SER A 294 21.88 20.93 12.74
C SER A 294 22.66 20.37 13.92
N ASP A 295 23.95 20.70 14.02
CA ASP A 295 24.85 20.23 15.08
C ASP A 295 24.33 20.52 16.49
N ASN A 296 23.41 21.45 16.64
CA ASN A 296 22.77 21.82 17.92
C ASN A 296 21.51 21.01 18.22
N GLY A 297 21.17 19.99 17.44
CA GLY A 297 19.95 19.19 17.58
C GLY A 297 18.67 19.89 17.12
N ASN A 298 18.76 21.09 16.56
CA ASN A 298 17.61 21.81 15.98
C ASN A 298 17.43 21.47 14.51
N TYR A 299 16.19 21.37 14.05
CA TYR A 299 15.85 21.13 12.65
C TYR A 299 15.58 22.45 11.92
N ASN A 300 16.29 22.67 10.82
CA ASN A 300 16.13 23.83 9.94
C ASN A 300 15.52 23.41 8.61
N CYS A 301 14.63 24.24 8.05
CA CYS A 301 14.07 24.00 6.73
C CYS A 301 15.16 24.24 5.67
N ARG A 302 15.63 23.15 5.04
CA ARG A 302 16.65 23.17 3.99
C ARG A 302 16.05 23.55 2.64
N GLN A 303 14.90 22.97 2.29
CA GLN A 303 14.25 23.13 0.99
C GLN A 303 12.73 23.16 1.11
N ILE A 304 12.09 23.87 0.18
CA ILE A 304 10.62 23.91 0.03
C ILE A 304 10.31 23.55 -1.42
N LEU A 305 9.60 22.44 -1.60
CA LEU A 305 9.24 21.89 -2.91
C LEU A 305 7.79 22.27 -3.22
N LYS A 306 7.54 22.82 -4.42
CA LYS A 306 6.26 23.41 -4.84
C LYS A 306 5.78 22.85 -6.18
N ASP A 307 5.94 21.56 -6.39
CA ASP A 307 5.58 20.91 -7.66
C ASP A 307 4.11 20.52 -7.75
N HIS A 308 3.43 20.38 -6.61
CA HIS A 308 2.02 20.01 -6.57
C HIS A 308 1.08 21.21 -6.66
N THR A 309 -0.07 20.99 -7.32
CA THR A 309 -1.13 22.00 -7.51
C THR A 309 -2.27 21.86 -6.52
N ALA A 310 -2.38 20.71 -5.82
CA ALA A 310 -3.34 20.48 -4.74
C ALA A 310 -2.63 19.97 -3.47
N GLU A 311 -3.41 19.59 -2.45
CA GLU A 311 -2.90 19.12 -1.16
C GLU A 311 -2.01 17.88 -1.32
N VAL A 312 -0.82 17.90 -0.72
CA VAL A 312 0.03 16.72 -0.59
C VAL A 312 -0.54 15.85 0.52
N GLN A 313 -0.88 14.61 0.21
CA GLN A 313 -1.53 13.70 1.17
C GLN A 313 -0.58 12.66 1.75
N ALA A 314 0.41 12.22 0.98
CA ALA A 314 1.35 11.21 1.44
C ALA A 314 2.78 11.49 0.98
N ILE A 315 3.72 11.09 1.83
CA ILE A 315 5.15 11.04 1.54
C ILE A 315 5.63 9.63 1.88
N THR A 316 6.45 9.07 1.02
CA THR A 316 7.12 7.79 1.28
C THR A 316 8.57 7.84 0.79
N VAL A 317 9.49 7.33 1.61
CA VAL A 317 10.93 7.33 1.31
C VAL A 317 11.30 5.98 0.69
N HIS A 318 12.12 6.02 -0.34
CA HIS A 318 12.62 4.83 -1.00
C HIS A 318 13.66 4.10 -0.12
N ALA A 319 13.77 2.79 -0.26
CA ALA A 319 14.67 1.96 0.55
C ALA A 319 16.16 2.33 0.44
N THR A 320 16.60 2.99 -0.65
CA THR A 320 17.96 3.53 -0.78
C THR A 320 18.21 4.74 0.12
N ASN A 321 17.17 5.41 0.62
CA ASN A 321 17.21 6.69 1.31
C ASN A 321 17.78 7.86 0.47
N ASN A 322 17.90 7.68 -0.85
CA ASN A 322 18.34 8.73 -1.78
C ASN A 322 17.16 9.39 -2.50
N TYR A 323 16.02 8.73 -2.50
CA TYR A 323 14.81 9.17 -3.22
C TYR A 323 13.57 9.09 -2.34
N PHE A 324 12.58 9.89 -2.66
CA PHE A 324 11.26 9.84 -2.04
C PHE A 324 10.15 10.16 -3.05
N VAL A 325 8.95 9.73 -2.73
CA VAL A 325 7.73 10.01 -3.50
C VAL A 325 6.77 10.83 -2.67
N THR A 326 6.09 11.72 -3.34
CA THR A 326 4.95 12.46 -2.80
C THR A 326 3.71 12.18 -3.64
N ALA A 327 2.57 12.05 -3.00
CA ALA A 327 1.29 11.84 -3.65
C ALA A 327 0.30 12.93 -3.23
N SER A 328 -0.48 13.42 -4.19
CA SER A 328 -1.34 14.60 -4.01
C SER A 328 -2.75 14.40 -4.57
N LEU A 329 -3.67 15.21 -4.08
CA LEU A 329 -5.03 15.30 -4.62
C LEU A 329 -5.10 15.91 -6.03
N ASP A 330 -3.97 16.38 -6.59
CA ASP A 330 -3.87 16.79 -7.99
C ASP A 330 -3.77 15.63 -8.98
N SER A 331 -4.01 14.40 -8.52
CA SER A 331 -3.93 13.16 -9.31
C SER A 331 -2.52 12.86 -9.83
N THR A 332 -1.50 13.40 -9.18
CA THR A 332 -0.09 13.15 -9.53
C THR A 332 0.68 12.60 -8.35
N TRP A 333 1.68 11.79 -8.67
CA TRP A 333 2.78 11.51 -7.75
C TRP A 333 4.09 11.97 -8.34
N CYS A 334 4.94 12.53 -7.49
CA CYS A 334 6.24 13.08 -7.89
C CYS A 334 7.36 12.26 -7.25
N PHE A 335 8.40 11.95 -8.03
CA PHE A 335 9.60 11.26 -7.59
C PHE A 335 10.76 12.26 -7.49
N TYR A 336 11.36 12.35 -6.31
CA TYR A 336 12.40 13.33 -5.99
C TYR A 336 13.71 12.67 -5.63
N GLU A 337 14.79 13.34 -5.97
CA GLU A 337 16.10 13.09 -5.39
C GLU A 337 16.23 13.88 -4.08
N LEU A 338 16.60 13.21 -3.01
CA LEU A 338 16.64 13.81 -1.67
C LEU A 338 17.78 14.80 -1.48
N SER A 339 18.94 14.55 -2.11
CA SER A 339 20.15 15.37 -1.97
C SER A 339 19.97 16.77 -2.55
N SER A 340 19.40 16.86 -3.74
CA SER A 340 19.18 18.11 -4.48
C SER A 340 17.78 18.70 -4.23
N GLY A 341 16.80 17.87 -3.83
CA GLY A 341 15.38 18.24 -3.78
C GLY A 341 14.76 18.39 -5.18
N LEU A 342 15.44 17.89 -6.21
CA LEU A 342 14.97 17.99 -7.58
C LEU A 342 13.83 17.00 -7.85
N CYS A 343 12.72 17.50 -8.42
CA CYS A 343 11.66 16.65 -8.94
C CYS A 343 12.12 16.01 -10.25
N LEU A 344 12.45 14.72 -10.20
CA LEU A 344 12.91 13.95 -11.35
C LEU A 344 11.77 13.66 -12.33
N THR A 345 10.61 13.26 -11.82
CA THR A 345 9.44 13.00 -12.64
C THR A 345 8.15 13.29 -11.87
N GLN A 346 7.13 13.68 -12.60
CA GLN A 346 5.75 13.78 -12.13
C GLN A 346 4.87 12.90 -13.02
N VAL A 347 4.24 11.94 -12.42
CA VAL A 347 3.41 10.97 -13.13
C VAL A 347 1.94 11.33 -12.93
N VAL A 348 1.25 11.43 -14.06
CA VAL A 348 -0.18 11.68 -14.14
C VAL A 348 -0.84 10.41 -14.67
N ASP A 349 -1.89 9.96 -14.03
CA ASP A 349 -2.70 8.88 -14.61
C ASP A 349 -3.59 9.43 -15.72
N SER A 350 -3.34 9.00 -16.95
CA SER A 350 -4.16 9.39 -18.10
C SER A 350 -5.53 8.71 -18.14
N THR A 351 -5.71 7.64 -17.36
CA THR A 351 -6.93 6.84 -17.36
C THR A 351 -7.94 7.28 -16.30
N ASP A 352 -7.49 8.00 -15.29
CA ASP A 352 -8.30 8.35 -14.13
C ASP A 352 -7.75 9.62 -13.46
N SER A 353 -8.62 10.59 -13.21
CA SER A 353 -8.28 11.87 -12.58
C SER A 353 -8.51 11.89 -11.07
N SER A 354 -8.66 10.73 -10.42
CA SER A 354 -8.87 10.65 -8.98
C SER A 354 -7.62 11.08 -8.20
N GLY A 355 -7.82 11.93 -7.18
CA GLY A 355 -6.73 12.38 -6.31
C GLY A 355 -6.16 11.26 -5.45
N TYR A 356 -4.84 11.27 -5.23
CA TYR A 356 -4.19 10.31 -4.34
C TYR A 356 -4.30 10.75 -2.88
N THR A 357 -4.74 9.83 -2.03
CA THR A 357 -4.97 10.03 -0.60
C THR A 357 -3.90 9.39 0.28
N SER A 358 -3.25 8.35 -0.23
CA SER A 358 -2.19 7.62 0.48
C SER A 358 -1.18 7.05 -0.50
N ALA A 359 0.06 6.84 -0.04
CA ALA A 359 1.12 6.22 -0.81
C ALA A 359 2.10 5.49 0.10
N ALA A 360 2.61 4.35 -0.35
CA ALA A 360 3.69 3.62 0.31
C ALA A 360 4.56 2.88 -0.72
N PHE A 361 5.85 2.79 -0.45
CA PHE A 361 6.75 1.91 -1.19
C PHE A 361 6.60 0.47 -0.72
N HIS A 362 6.69 -0.45 -1.66
CA HIS A 362 6.94 -1.84 -1.35
C HIS A 362 8.34 -2.01 -0.73
N PRO A 363 8.54 -2.93 0.22
CA PRO A 363 9.85 -3.12 0.87
C PRO A 363 11.04 -3.31 -0.07
N ASP A 364 10.81 -3.83 -1.28
CA ASP A 364 11.86 -3.99 -2.31
C ASP A 364 12.15 -2.71 -3.11
N GLY A 365 11.38 -1.66 -2.95
CA GLY A 365 11.64 -0.33 -3.51
C GLY A 365 11.15 -0.08 -4.94
N LEU A 366 10.96 -1.08 -5.81
CA LEU A 366 10.54 -0.85 -7.20
C LEU A 366 9.05 -0.59 -7.39
N ILE A 367 8.23 -1.02 -6.44
CA ILE A 367 6.79 -0.92 -6.52
C ILE A 367 6.30 0.17 -5.56
N LEU A 368 5.44 1.03 -6.07
CA LEU A 368 4.73 2.04 -5.31
C LEU A 368 3.24 1.71 -5.30
N GLY A 369 2.63 1.67 -4.12
CA GLY A 369 1.18 1.61 -3.96
C GLY A 369 0.61 2.99 -3.70
N THR A 370 -0.51 3.32 -4.33
CA THR A 370 -1.25 4.56 -4.08
C THR A 370 -2.73 4.26 -3.86
N GLY A 371 -3.32 4.87 -2.84
CA GLY A 371 -4.76 4.88 -2.63
C GLY A 371 -5.39 6.14 -3.19
N THR A 372 -6.62 6.05 -3.67
CA THR A 372 -7.32 7.17 -4.30
C THR A 372 -8.56 7.61 -3.52
N SER A 373 -9.05 8.82 -3.83
CA SER A 373 -10.32 9.34 -3.32
C SER A 373 -11.54 8.56 -3.82
N GLU A 374 -11.42 7.81 -4.92
CA GLU A 374 -12.49 7.02 -5.53
C GLU A 374 -12.41 5.52 -5.23
N ALA A 375 -11.91 5.18 -4.04
CA ALA A 375 -11.90 3.80 -3.53
C ALA A 375 -11.01 2.81 -4.30
N ILE A 376 -10.09 3.29 -5.12
CA ILE A 376 -9.21 2.46 -5.95
C ILE A 376 -7.81 2.46 -5.36
N VAL A 377 -7.16 1.30 -5.37
CA VAL A 377 -5.74 1.18 -5.06
C VAL A 377 -4.98 0.88 -6.34
N LYS A 378 -3.96 1.66 -6.66
CA LYS A 378 -3.13 1.50 -7.85
C LYS A 378 -1.72 1.10 -7.46
N ILE A 379 -1.16 0.19 -8.23
CA ILE A 379 0.21 -0.29 -8.07
C ILE A 379 1.03 0.16 -9.27
N TRP A 380 2.13 0.84 -9.00
CA TRP A 380 2.99 1.45 -10.00
C TRP A 380 4.37 0.77 -10.02
N ASP A 381 4.91 0.54 -11.18
CA ASP A 381 6.33 0.29 -11.35
C ASP A 381 7.06 1.64 -11.49
N VAL A 382 7.92 1.95 -10.54
CA VAL A 382 8.62 3.25 -10.48
C VAL A 382 9.58 3.44 -11.67
N LYS A 383 10.15 2.35 -12.18
CA LYS A 383 11.08 2.41 -13.32
C LYS A 383 10.40 2.83 -14.62
N SER A 384 9.31 2.15 -14.93
CA SER A 384 8.53 2.42 -16.15
C SER A 384 7.50 3.53 -15.98
N GLN A 385 7.24 3.93 -14.71
CA GLN A 385 6.21 4.91 -14.35
C GLN A 385 4.80 4.47 -14.80
N ALA A 386 4.62 3.17 -15.02
CA ALA A 386 3.37 2.58 -15.48
C ALA A 386 2.55 2.01 -14.32
N ASN A 387 1.24 2.11 -14.43
CA ASN A 387 0.32 1.38 -13.56
C ASN A 387 0.34 -0.10 -13.96
N VAL A 388 0.76 -0.98 -13.04
CA VAL A 388 0.90 -2.42 -13.30
C VAL A 388 -0.23 -3.26 -12.73
N ALA A 389 -0.96 -2.73 -11.74
CA ALA A 389 -2.13 -3.38 -11.17
C ALA A 389 -3.09 -2.37 -10.55
N ARG A 390 -4.37 -2.71 -10.57
CA ARG A 390 -5.45 -1.95 -9.97
C ARG A 390 -6.27 -2.89 -9.09
N PHE A 391 -6.57 -2.44 -7.87
CA PHE A 391 -7.44 -3.15 -6.95
C PHE A 391 -8.71 -2.35 -6.69
N ASP A 392 -9.81 -2.91 -7.11
CA ASP A 392 -11.15 -2.37 -6.90
C ASP A 392 -11.84 -3.14 -5.77
N GLY A 393 -12.82 -2.52 -5.12
CA GLY A 393 -13.67 -3.20 -4.13
C GLY A 393 -13.84 -2.49 -2.80
N HIS A 394 -13.10 -1.39 -2.52
CA HIS A 394 -13.44 -0.50 -1.41
C HIS A 394 -14.69 0.33 -1.72
N VAL A 395 -15.36 0.77 -0.65
CA VAL A 395 -16.48 1.71 -0.72
C VAL A 395 -16.04 3.00 -0.05
N GLY A 396 -15.72 4.02 -0.84
CA GLY A 396 -15.20 5.30 -0.36
C GLY A 396 -13.68 5.42 -0.39
N ALA A 397 -13.18 6.62 -0.13
CA ALA A 397 -11.78 6.97 -0.23
C ALA A 397 -10.86 6.06 0.59
N VAL A 398 -9.74 5.66 0.00
CA VAL A 398 -8.70 4.90 0.68
C VAL A 398 -7.96 5.84 1.64
N THR A 399 -7.99 5.57 2.92
CA THR A 399 -7.40 6.43 3.96
C THR A 399 -5.92 6.15 4.19
N SER A 400 -5.52 4.87 4.13
CA SER A 400 -4.15 4.45 4.41
C SER A 400 -3.82 3.16 3.68
N ILE A 401 -2.55 2.99 3.33
CA ILE A 401 -2.01 1.75 2.75
C ILE A 401 -0.70 1.38 3.44
N SER A 402 -0.49 0.09 3.64
CA SER A 402 0.75 -0.44 4.23
C SER A 402 1.13 -1.76 3.58
N PHE A 403 2.39 -1.90 3.18
CA PHE A 403 2.93 -3.17 2.70
C PHE A 403 3.47 -3.98 3.87
N SER A 404 3.22 -5.28 3.83
CA SER A 404 3.86 -6.20 4.75
C SER A 404 5.34 -6.35 4.41
N GLU A 405 6.18 -6.40 5.41
CA GLU A 405 7.63 -6.50 5.25
C GLU A 405 8.08 -7.77 4.50
N ASN A 406 7.27 -8.83 4.51
CA ASN A 406 7.53 -10.01 3.68
C ASN A 406 7.30 -9.77 2.17
N GLY A 407 6.73 -8.61 1.78
CA GLY A 407 6.45 -8.21 0.41
C GLY A 407 5.32 -8.98 -0.28
N TYR A 408 4.56 -9.79 0.45
CA TYR A 408 3.47 -10.58 -0.16
C TYR A 408 2.10 -9.97 0.02
N PHE A 409 1.92 -9.14 1.06
CA PHE A 409 0.64 -8.59 1.43
C PHE A 409 0.63 -7.08 1.37
N LEU A 410 -0.50 -6.56 0.96
CA LEU A 410 -0.84 -5.14 1.06
C LEU A 410 -2.09 -5.03 1.91
N ALA A 411 -2.07 -4.18 2.92
CA ALA A 411 -3.24 -3.77 3.68
C ALA A 411 -3.69 -2.39 3.23
N THR A 412 -4.97 -2.23 3.01
CA THR A 412 -5.58 -0.96 2.62
C THR A 412 -6.77 -0.67 3.51
N ALA A 413 -6.84 0.53 4.03
CA ALA A 413 -7.93 1.01 4.88
C ALA A 413 -8.81 1.99 4.11
N ALA A 414 -10.11 1.94 4.35
CA ALA A 414 -11.09 2.87 3.81
C ALA A 414 -12.32 2.97 4.74
N HIS A 415 -13.37 3.62 4.26
CA HIS A 415 -14.62 3.74 5.01
C HIS A 415 -15.30 2.40 5.33
N ASP A 416 -15.15 1.42 4.44
CA ASP A 416 -15.74 0.07 4.57
C ASP A 416 -14.89 -0.90 5.40
N GLY A 417 -13.80 -0.42 6.00
CA GLY A 417 -12.88 -1.21 6.80
C GLY A 417 -11.53 -1.44 6.13
N VAL A 418 -10.95 -2.62 6.34
CA VAL A 418 -9.62 -2.98 5.86
C VAL A 418 -9.67 -4.18 4.93
N LYS A 419 -9.01 -4.08 3.80
CA LYS A 419 -8.83 -5.19 2.86
C LYS A 419 -7.37 -5.61 2.79
N LEU A 420 -7.18 -6.92 2.77
CA LEU A 420 -5.86 -7.53 2.61
C LEU A 420 -5.74 -8.16 1.22
N TRP A 421 -4.68 -7.79 0.52
CA TRP A 421 -4.43 -8.21 -0.85
C TRP A 421 -3.17 -9.09 -0.91
N ASP A 422 -3.25 -10.22 -1.62
CA ASP A 422 -2.09 -11.04 -1.97
C ASP A 422 -1.51 -10.51 -3.29
N LEU A 423 -0.35 -9.87 -3.23
CA LEU A 423 0.31 -9.27 -4.38
C LEU A 423 0.79 -10.29 -5.42
N ARG A 424 0.98 -11.54 -5.04
CA ARG A 424 1.37 -12.63 -5.96
C ARG A 424 0.21 -13.08 -6.84
N LYS A 425 -1.03 -12.92 -6.35
CA LYS A 425 -2.26 -13.34 -7.02
C LYS A 425 -3.12 -12.17 -7.45
N LEU A 426 -2.72 -10.95 -7.09
CA LEU A 426 -3.42 -9.69 -7.37
C LEU A 426 -4.90 -9.74 -6.99
N ARG A 427 -5.21 -10.31 -5.82
CA ARG A 427 -6.60 -10.46 -5.36
C ARG A 427 -6.74 -10.19 -3.86
N ASN A 428 -7.93 -9.70 -3.49
CA ASN A 428 -8.34 -9.66 -2.09
C ASN A 428 -8.47 -11.08 -1.55
N PHE A 429 -7.92 -11.35 -0.37
CA PHE A 429 -8.08 -12.62 0.31
C PHE A 429 -8.79 -12.50 1.66
N ARG A 430 -8.89 -11.29 2.22
CA ARG A 430 -9.57 -11.04 3.48
C ARG A 430 -10.04 -9.59 3.58
N THR A 431 -11.19 -9.42 4.22
CA THR A 431 -11.74 -8.11 4.56
C THR A 431 -12.06 -8.10 6.05
N PHE A 432 -11.64 -7.05 6.74
CA PHE A 432 -12.01 -6.76 8.12
C PHE A 432 -12.96 -5.57 8.15
N SER A 433 -14.02 -5.68 8.92
CA SER A 433 -14.89 -4.54 9.27
C SER A 433 -14.78 -4.33 10.78
N PRO A 434 -13.68 -3.67 11.25
CA PRO A 434 -13.42 -3.56 12.67
C PRO A 434 -14.37 -2.61 13.36
N TYR A 435 -14.95 -1.66 12.64
CA TYR A 435 -15.79 -0.59 13.16
C TYR A 435 -17.16 -0.60 12.49
N ASP A 436 -18.10 0.15 13.07
CA ASP A 436 -19.43 0.33 12.49
C ASP A 436 -19.35 1.06 11.14
N SER A 437 -20.39 0.92 10.33
CA SER A 437 -20.44 1.46 8.96
C SER A 437 -20.24 2.99 8.85
N GLU A 438 -20.48 3.71 9.96
CA GLU A 438 -20.30 5.18 10.02
C GLU A 438 -18.89 5.60 10.46
N THR A 439 -18.06 4.65 10.93
CA THR A 439 -16.72 4.95 11.44
C THR A 439 -15.66 4.44 10.48
N PRO A 440 -14.94 5.35 9.78
CA PRO A 440 -13.87 4.93 8.88
C PRO A 440 -12.69 4.35 9.65
N THR A 441 -11.98 3.43 9.03
CA THR A 441 -10.63 3.07 9.45
C THR A 441 -9.67 4.16 8.98
N ASN A 442 -9.03 4.87 9.91
CA ASN A 442 -8.20 6.02 9.60
C ASN A 442 -6.80 5.64 9.13
N SER A 443 -6.20 4.63 9.76
CA SER A 443 -4.84 4.20 9.43
C SER A 443 -4.68 2.69 9.61
N VAL A 444 -3.80 2.13 8.79
CA VAL A 444 -3.37 0.73 8.86
C VAL A 444 -1.85 0.68 8.75
N GLU A 445 -1.21 -0.14 9.59
CA GLU A 445 0.25 -0.24 9.61
C GLU A 445 0.69 -1.65 9.94
N PHE A 446 1.55 -2.24 9.10
CA PHE A 446 2.31 -3.42 9.46
C PHE A 446 3.50 -3.04 10.35
N ASP A 447 3.84 -3.89 11.30
CA ASP A 447 5.09 -3.74 12.04
C ASP A 447 6.31 -4.12 11.17
N ASN A 448 7.49 -3.64 11.57
CA ASN A 448 8.73 -3.90 10.83
C ASN A 448 9.15 -5.38 10.83
N SER A 449 8.62 -6.21 11.72
CA SER A 449 8.86 -7.66 11.70
C SER A 449 7.93 -8.39 10.72
N GLY A 450 6.81 -7.78 10.34
CA GLY A 450 5.74 -8.39 9.55
C GLY A 450 4.90 -9.40 10.33
N CYS A 451 4.98 -9.39 11.67
CA CYS A 451 4.21 -10.27 12.55
C CYS A 451 2.86 -9.71 12.95
N TYR A 452 2.72 -8.38 12.92
CA TYR A 452 1.56 -7.68 13.46
C TYR A 452 1.02 -6.65 12.47
N LEU A 453 -0.28 -6.39 12.58
CA LEU A 453 -1.00 -5.36 11.84
C LEU A 453 -1.82 -4.53 12.83
N ALA A 454 -1.58 -3.22 12.89
CA ALA A 454 -2.36 -2.29 13.69
C ALA A 454 -3.36 -1.51 12.85
N LEU A 455 -4.55 -1.31 13.39
CA LEU A 455 -5.62 -0.51 12.82
C LEU A 455 -6.00 0.60 13.77
N SER A 456 -6.31 1.78 13.25
CA SER A 456 -6.82 2.90 14.03
C SER A 456 -8.14 3.45 13.48
N GLY A 457 -9.06 3.79 14.37
CA GLY A 457 -10.37 4.33 14.07
C GLY A 457 -11.00 4.89 15.35
N SER A 458 -12.15 4.37 15.79
CA SER A 458 -12.72 4.70 17.11
C SER A 458 -11.87 4.14 18.26
N ASP A 459 -11.35 2.95 18.06
CA ASP A 459 -10.38 2.28 18.95
C ASP A 459 -9.10 1.90 18.14
N ILE A 460 -8.17 1.23 18.78
CA ILE A 460 -6.98 0.67 18.12
C ILE A 460 -7.05 -0.84 18.27
N ARG A 461 -6.86 -1.56 17.15
CA ARG A 461 -6.84 -3.02 17.12
C ARG A 461 -5.54 -3.55 16.54
N VAL A 462 -4.99 -4.57 17.20
CA VAL A 462 -3.78 -5.25 16.75
C VAL A 462 -4.11 -6.69 16.38
N TYR A 463 -3.73 -7.08 15.18
CA TYR A 463 -3.93 -8.40 14.62
C TYR A 463 -2.61 -9.13 14.46
N GLN A 464 -2.61 -10.42 14.69
CA GLN A 464 -1.49 -11.29 14.35
C GLN A 464 -1.54 -11.62 12.85
N VAL A 465 -0.42 -11.37 12.17
CA VAL A 465 -0.26 -11.72 10.77
C VAL A 465 -0.09 -13.23 10.62
N ALA A 466 -0.86 -13.83 9.74
CA ALA A 466 -0.85 -15.26 9.46
C ALA A 466 -0.83 -15.52 7.95
N ASN A 467 -0.86 -16.79 7.57
CA ASN A 467 -0.94 -17.17 6.16
C ASN A 467 -2.31 -16.80 5.56
N VAL A 468 -2.40 -16.72 4.23
CA VAL A 468 -3.63 -16.41 3.48
C VAL A 468 -4.82 -17.32 3.86
N LYS A 469 -4.54 -18.59 4.18
CA LYS A 469 -5.56 -19.59 4.55
C LYS A 469 -5.95 -19.55 6.04
N SER A 470 -5.10 -18.98 6.90
CA SER A 470 -5.30 -18.92 8.35
C SER A 470 -6.07 -17.66 8.73
N GLU A 471 -6.82 -17.70 9.81
CA GLU A 471 -7.41 -16.49 10.35
C GLU A 471 -6.34 -15.58 10.96
N TRP A 472 -6.55 -14.28 10.80
CA TRP A 472 -5.75 -13.23 11.44
C TRP A 472 -6.49 -12.80 12.69
N ASN A 473 -6.04 -13.30 13.84
CA ASN A 473 -6.72 -13.07 15.10
C ASN A 473 -6.43 -11.67 15.62
N CYS A 474 -7.48 -11.00 16.14
CA CYS A 474 -7.30 -9.78 16.92
C CYS A 474 -6.70 -10.17 18.26
N ILE A 475 -5.45 -9.75 18.51
CA ILE A 475 -4.74 -9.99 19.77
C ILE A 475 -5.24 -9.03 20.85
N LYS A 476 -5.31 -7.74 20.49
CA LYS A 476 -5.62 -6.67 21.43
C LYS A 476 -6.52 -5.62 20.82
N THR A 477 -7.53 -5.21 21.58
CA THR A 477 -8.29 -3.99 21.35
C THR A 477 -8.02 -3.03 22.50
N PHE A 478 -7.52 -1.84 22.18
CA PHE A 478 -7.30 -0.80 23.16
C PHE A 478 -8.58 -0.02 23.40
N PRO A 479 -8.68 0.70 24.53
CA PRO A 479 -9.87 1.44 24.88
C PRO A 479 -10.35 2.37 23.79
N ASP A 480 -11.67 2.50 23.68
CA ASP A 480 -12.32 3.45 22.80
C ASP A 480 -11.88 4.89 23.11
N LEU A 481 -11.35 5.57 22.11
CA LEU A 481 -10.92 6.96 22.17
C LEU A 481 -12.00 7.93 21.64
N SER A 482 -13.19 7.45 21.30
CA SER A 482 -14.26 8.26 20.69
C SER A 482 -14.68 9.44 21.57
N GLY A 483 -14.65 9.27 22.88
CA GLY A 483 -14.93 10.34 23.86
C GLY A 483 -13.82 11.39 24.00
N THR A 484 -12.59 11.06 23.59
CA THR A 484 -11.40 11.90 23.72
C THR A 484 -10.82 12.34 22.38
N GLY A 485 -11.39 11.86 21.28
CA GLY A 485 -10.94 12.08 19.92
C GLY A 485 -10.50 10.79 19.22
N LYS A 486 -10.96 10.60 18.00
CA LYS A 486 -10.66 9.41 17.19
C LYS A 486 -9.15 9.23 16.99
N ALA A 487 -8.67 8.00 17.02
CA ALA A 487 -7.30 7.69 16.64
C ALA A 487 -7.13 7.91 15.13
N SER A 488 -6.24 8.83 14.77
CA SER A 488 -6.03 9.27 13.38
C SER A 488 -4.92 8.50 12.70
N CYS A 489 -3.88 8.13 13.45
CA CYS A 489 -2.70 7.44 12.95
C CYS A 489 -2.10 6.52 14.01
N VAL A 490 -1.45 5.46 13.55
CA VAL A 490 -0.82 4.45 14.41
C VAL A 490 0.51 4.03 13.80
N LYS A 491 1.51 3.78 14.65
CA LYS A 491 2.84 3.26 14.28
C LYS A 491 3.38 2.33 15.34
N PHE A 492 3.99 1.23 14.91
CA PHE A 492 4.77 0.38 15.79
C PHE A 492 6.14 0.97 16.04
N GLY A 493 6.57 0.96 17.29
CA GLY A 493 7.97 1.19 17.64
C GLY A 493 8.88 0.03 17.22
N PRO A 494 10.20 0.17 17.39
CA PRO A 494 11.15 -0.90 17.08
C PRO A 494 10.78 -2.22 17.76
N ASP A 495 10.85 -3.32 17.00
CA ASP A 495 10.52 -4.67 17.44
C ASP A 495 9.10 -4.81 18.04
N ALA A 496 8.18 -3.96 17.62
CA ALA A 496 6.81 -3.88 18.14
C ALA A 496 6.73 -3.69 19.69
N LYS A 497 7.79 -3.19 20.34
CA LYS A 497 7.87 -3.02 21.82
C LYS A 497 6.92 -1.97 22.38
N TYR A 498 6.46 -1.07 21.56
CA TYR A 498 5.42 -0.11 21.88
C TYR A 498 4.61 0.27 20.65
N LEU A 499 3.47 0.87 20.87
CA LEU A 499 2.60 1.42 19.84
C LEU A 499 2.40 2.91 20.11
N ALA A 500 2.70 3.74 19.11
CA ALA A 500 2.45 5.17 19.16
C ALA A 500 1.17 5.50 18.38
N VAL A 501 0.28 6.27 18.99
CA VAL A 501 -1.03 6.62 18.45
C VAL A 501 -1.24 8.12 18.53
N GLY A 502 -1.48 8.73 17.37
CA GLY A 502 -1.93 10.10 17.28
C GLY A 502 -3.46 10.18 17.26
N SER A 503 -4.02 11.16 17.92
CA SER A 503 -5.47 11.32 17.99
C SER A 503 -5.93 12.77 17.75
N MET A 504 -7.21 12.91 17.42
CA MET A 504 -7.80 14.20 17.09
C MET A 504 -7.95 15.13 18.29
N ASP A 505 -7.72 14.66 19.50
CA ASP A 505 -7.66 15.47 20.72
C ASP A 505 -6.26 16.10 20.97
N ARG A 506 -5.37 16.09 19.97
CA ARG A 506 -3.98 16.59 20.02
C ARG A 506 -2.98 15.76 20.81
N ASN A 507 -3.39 14.62 21.38
CA ASN A 507 -2.52 13.80 22.19
C ASN A 507 -1.78 12.75 21.36
N LEU A 508 -0.50 12.60 21.66
CA LEU A 508 0.28 11.42 21.35
C LEU A 508 0.14 10.45 22.51
N ARG A 509 -0.39 9.25 22.27
CA ARG A 509 -0.49 8.19 23.26
C ARG A 509 0.48 7.07 22.94
N ILE A 510 1.13 6.55 23.99
CA ILE A 510 2.07 5.46 23.88
C ILE A 510 1.52 4.27 24.66
N PHE A 511 1.40 3.13 24.00
CA PHE A 511 0.95 1.87 24.57
C PHE A 511 2.11 0.87 24.55
N GLY A 512 2.27 0.13 25.63
CA GLY A 512 3.34 -0.85 25.77
C GLY A 512 3.23 -1.61 27.10
N LEU A 513 4.25 -2.40 27.41
CA LEU A 513 4.34 -3.05 28.72
C LEU A 513 4.63 -2.00 29.79
N PRO A 514 3.83 -1.93 30.87
CA PRO A 514 4.13 -1.05 31.98
C PRO A 514 5.45 -1.45 32.63
N SER A 515 6.30 -0.47 32.96
CA SER A 515 7.52 -0.68 33.73
C SER A 515 7.20 -1.17 35.16
N GLU A 516 8.19 -1.70 35.89
CA GLU A 516 7.98 -2.08 37.27
C GLU A 516 7.62 -0.87 38.15
N ASP A 517 8.16 0.30 37.84
CA ASP A 517 7.84 1.56 38.51
C ASP A 517 6.42 2.02 38.22
N ASP A 518 5.92 1.89 36.98
CA ASP A 518 4.53 2.20 36.65
C ASP A 518 3.54 1.29 37.38
N ARG A 519 3.90 0.03 37.58
CA ARG A 519 3.09 -0.92 38.40
C ARG A 519 3.03 -0.51 39.85
N ARG A 520 4.14 -0.06 40.46
CA ARG A 520 4.17 0.44 41.84
C ARG A 520 3.24 1.64 42.03
N ILE A 521 3.33 2.63 41.13
CA ILE A 521 2.48 3.84 41.18
C ILE A 521 0.99 3.45 41.05
N SER A 522 0.67 2.51 40.18
CA SER A 522 -0.71 2.01 40.01
C SER A 522 -1.21 1.29 41.26
N TYR A 523 -0.37 0.46 41.88
CA TYR A 523 -0.72 -0.22 43.13
C TYR A 523 -0.87 0.75 44.30
N GLU A 524 -0.02 1.78 44.43
CA GLU A 524 -0.12 2.81 45.44
C GLU A 524 -1.37 3.68 45.26
N HIS A 525 -1.75 3.98 44.02
CA HIS A 525 -2.96 4.73 43.73
C HIS A 525 -4.25 3.94 44.03
N ILE A 526 -4.28 2.65 43.70
CA ILE A 526 -5.38 1.73 44.05
C ILE A 526 -5.45 1.54 45.57
N ALA A 527 -4.31 1.41 46.24
CA ALA A 527 -4.24 1.29 47.68
C ALA A 527 -4.65 2.59 48.41
N SER A 528 -4.41 3.75 47.81
CA SER A 528 -4.87 5.04 48.32
C SER A 528 -6.38 5.22 48.19
N MET A 529 -6.95 4.80 47.06
CA MET A 529 -8.40 4.83 46.84
C MET A 529 -9.15 3.83 47.74
N SER A 530 -8.58 2.67 48.01
CA SER A 530 -9.16 1.69 48.96
C SER A 530 -9.07 2.10 50.41
N ARG A 531 -8.15 3.00 50.78
CA ARG A 531 -8.04 3.57 52.15
C ARG A 531 -8.92 4.80 52.37
N GLY A 532 -9.46 5.40 51.30
CA GLY A 532 -10.35 6.57 51.36
C GLY A 532 -11.85 6.27 51.52
N ALA A 533 -12.26 4.99 51.55
CA ALA A 533 -13.64 4.56 51.69
C ALA A 533 -13.89 3.82 52.98
N LEU A 534 -13.71 4.49 54.13
CA LEU A 534 -14.33 4.10 55.39
C LEU A 534 -15.20 5.27 55.86
N PRO A 535 -16.53 5.09 56.01
CA PRO A 535 -17.37 6.12 56.55
C PRO A 535 -17.11 6.21 58.04
N THR A 536 -16.61 7.34 58.53
CA THR A 536 -16.68 7.79 59.91
C THR A 536 -18.11 8.21 60.19
N GLU A 537 -18.99 7.25 60.49
CA GLU A 537 -20.26 7.46 61.17
C GLU A 537 -20.43 6.35 62.21
N LEU A 538 -19.94 6.60 63.46
CA LEU A 538 -20.41 5.95 64.66
C LEU A 538 -19.63 6.54 65.87
N GLU A 539 -19.90 7.81 66.23
CA GLU A 539 -19.68 8.32 67.55
C GLU A 539 -20.51 9.59 67.74
N THR A 540 -21.73 9.45 68.22
CA THR A 540 -22.38 10.41 69.11
C THR A 540 -23.81 9.94 69.40
N VAL A 541 -23.98 9.00 70.29
CA VAL A 541 -25.17 8.88 71.15
C VAL A 541 -24.74 8.11 72.41
N THR A 542 -24.20 8.79 73.41
CA THR A 542 -24.35 8.43 74.86
C THR A 542 -23.81 9.58 75.65
N SER A 543 -24.66 10.53 76.00
CA SER A 543 -24.61 11.28 77.27
C SER A 543 -25.77 12.25 77.35
N LEU A 544 -26.93 11.80 77.80
CA LEU A 544 -27.93 12.60 78.47
C LEU A 544 -28.83 11.67 79.28
N SER A 545 -28.39 11.37 80.51
CA SER A 545 -29.23 11.05 81.62
C SER A 545 -28.37 11.20 82.90
N ASN A 546 -28.50 12.33 83.54
CA ASN A 546 -28.57 12.50 84.97
C ASN A 546 -28.27 13.97 85.32
N SER A 547 -29.26 14.66 85.60
CA SER A 547 -29.63 15.54 86.69
C SER A 547 -30.62 16.62 86.25
#